data_1e49cfcbaa5fb3d39f874965d1ae013d
#
_entry.id   1e49cfcbaa5fb3d39f874965d1ae013d
#
_cell.length_a   1.000
_cell.length_b   1.000
_cell.length_c   1.000
_cell.angle_alpha   90.00
_cell.angle_beta   90.00
_cell.angle_gamma   90.00
#
_symmetry.space_group_name_H-M   'P 1'
#
loop_
_entity.id
_entity.type
_entity.pdbx_description
1 polymer ?
#
loop_
_entity_poly.entity_id
_entity_poly.type
_entity_poly.pdbx_seq_one_letter_code
_entity_poly.pdbx_strand_id
1 'polypeptide(L)'
;LAVRWAREKKIPFLGICLGFQLAVIEFARHVCGREKAASAELHPECQDPVIVYMPEISRTHMGGTMRLGLRPTLFSDDSAPWSKIRQLYGGQSTIWERHRHRYEVNPDVAGVIESEGSSSETPLYFIGKNEQGNRMQVAELRNHPFFVGMQAHPELASRPLNPSPPFLGLVAAAAGVLPGQLQYQLQTFK
;
A
#
# COMPACT_ATOMS: atom_id res chain seq x y z
N LEU A 1 12.44 7.92 8.89
CA LEU A 1 12.73 7.34 10.23
C LEU A 1 11.59 6.49 10.74
N ALA A 2 10.37 7.00 10.90
CA ALA A 2 9.24 6.26 11.47
C ALA A 2 8.90 4.96 10.71
N VAL A 3 8.86 5.02 9.39
CA VAL A 3 8.59 3.86 8.51
C VAL A 3 9.64 2.77 8.73
N ARG A 4 10.93 3.14 8.70
CA ARG A 4 12.04 2.21 8.94
C ARG A 4 11.96 1.57 10.33
N TRP A 5 11.71 2.39 11.34
CA TRP A 5 11.56 1.90 12.72
C TRP A 5 10.39 0.90 12.82
N ALA A 6 9.25 1.20 12.22
CA ALA A 6 8.10 0.30 12.21
C ALA A 6 8.44 -1.05 11.54
N ARG A 7 9.09 -1.02 10.38
CA ARG A 7 9.52 -2.22 9.66
C ARG A 7 10.50 -3.06 10.46
N GLU A 8 11.61 -2.45 10.94
CA GLU A 8 12.68 -3.15 11.65
C GLU A 8 12.27 -3.65 13.04
N LYS A 9 11.41 -2.92 13.73
CA LYS A 9 10.92 -3.28 15.07
C LYS A 9 9.61 -4.05 15.07
N LYS A 10 9.10 -4.39 13.87
CA LYS A 10 7.83 -5.12 13.71
C LYS A 10 6.65 -4.44 14.42
N ILE A 11 6.64 -3.09 14.40
CA ILE A 11 5.55 -2.29 14.94
C ILE A 11 4.45 -2.15 13.87
N PRO A 12 3.18 -2.37 14.21
CA PRO A 12 2.08 -2.18 13.26
C PRO A 12 2.12 -0.82 12.58
N PHE A 13 1.99 -0.83 11.25
CA PHE A 13 2.09 0.35 10.40
C PHE A 13 1.01 0.36 9.33
N LEU A 14 0.41 1.52 9.11
CA LEU A 14 -0.49 1.80 8.00
C LEU A 14 -0.05 3.08 7.30
N GLY A 15 0.37 2.99 6.06
CA GLY A 15 0.74 4.11 5.21
C GLY A 15 -0.37 4.42 4.20
N ILE A 16 -0.97 5.61 4.30
CA ILE A 16 -2.05 6.07 3.41
C ILE A 16 -1.49 7.10 2.44
N CYS A 17 -1.76 6.94 1.15
CA CYS A 17 -1.38 7.85 0.07
C CYS A 17 0.12 8.17 0.09
N LEU A 18 0.53 9.35 0.56
CA LEU A 18 1.94 9.70 0.75
C LEU A 18 2.66 8.72 1.71
N GLY A 19 1.99 8.25 2.76
CA GLY A 19 2.53 7.27 3.69
C GLY A 19 2.87 5.94 3.02
N PHE A 20 2.04 5.48 2.08
CA PHE A 20 2.34 4.34 1.22
C PHE A 20 3.58 4.58 0.35
N GLN A 21 3.64 5.73 -0.32
CA GLN A 21 4.77 6.09 -1.18
C GLN A 21 6.08 6.15 -0.39
N LEU A 22 6.06 6.73 0.82
CA LEU A 22 7.22 6.77 1.72
C LEU A 22 7.63 5.37 2.20
N ALA A 23 6.69 4.45 2.38
CA ALA A 23 6.99 3.06 2.72
C ALA A 23 7.72 2.34 1.58
N VAL A 24 7.29 2.55 0.33
CA VAL A 24 7.97 1.99 -0.85
C VAL A 24 9.37 2.58 -1.01
N ILE A 25 9.54 3.90 -0.86
CA ILE A 25 10.86 4.55 -0.91
C ILE A 25 11.80 4.01 0.19
N GLU A 26 11.30 3.88 1.41
CA GLU A 26 12.07 3.33 2.53
C GLU A 26 12.56 1.92 2.24
N PHE A 27 11.64 1.06 1.79
CA PHE A 27 11.96 -0.32 1.43
C PHE A 27 12.99 -0.40 0.30
N ALA A 28 12.80 0.38 -0.77
CA ALA A 28 13.74 0.46 -1.87
C ALA A 28 15.14 0.88 -1.42
N ARG A 29 15.24 1.88 -0.52
CA ARG A 29 16.53 2.38 -0.03
C ARG A 29 17.26 1.40 0.89
N HIS A 30 16.55 0.82 1.84
CA HIS A 30 17.16 0.12 2.97
C HIS A 30 17.09 -1.41 2.89
N VAL A 31 16.26 -1.94 1.99
CA VAL A 31 16.17 -3.39 1.75
C VAL A 31 16.73 -3.75 0.37
N CYS A 32 16.36 -2.99 -0.68
CA CYS A 32 16.82 -3.25 -2.04
C CYS A 32 18.18 -2.57 -2.37
N GLY A 33 18.77 -1.80 -1.44
CA GLY A 33 20.06 -1.11 -1.68
C GLY A 33 19.99 0.06 -2.67
N ARG A 34 18.78 0.55 -3.01
CA ARG A 34 18.55 1.67 -3.96
C ARG A 34 18.65 3.00 -3.23
N GLU A 35 19.85 3.36 -2.76
CA GLU A 35 20.08 4.53 -1.89
C GLU A 35 19.50 5.85 -2.42
N LYS A 36 19.46 6.00 -3.77
CA LYS A 36 18.97 7.20 -4.46
C LYS A 36 17.45 7.17 -4.75
N ALA A 37 16.76 6.10 -4.36
CA ALA A 37 15.32 5.97 -4.55
C ALA A 37 14.58 7.17 -3.93
N ALA A 38 13.72 7.83 -4.70
CA ALA A 38 13.04 9.04 -4.27
C ALA A 38 11.69 9.23 -4.94
N SER A 39 10.96 10.25 -4.48
CA SER A 39 9.75 10.74 -5.13
C SER A 39 10.08 11.90 -6.06
N ALA A 40 9.67 11.81 -7.32
CA ALA A 40 9.75 12.93 -8.26
C ALA A 40 8.86 14.13 -7.86
N GLU A 41 7.92 13.93 -6.93
CA GLU A 41 7.15 15.03 -6.33
C GLU A 41 8.01 15.88 -5.40
N LEU A 42 8.81 15.22 -4.56
CA LEU A 42 9.64 15.87 -3.53
C LEU A 42 11.01 16.28 -4.07
N HIS A 43 11.51 15.51 -5.05
CA HIS A 43 12.80 15.73 -5.68
C HIS A 43 12.68 15.51 -7.20
N PRO A 44 12.27 16.53 -7.97
CA PRO A 44 12.03 16.41 -9.43
C PRO A 44 13.23 15.90 -10.23
N GLU A 45 14.45 16.22 -9.77
CA GLU A 45 15.72 15.83 -10.43
C GLU A 45 16.31 14.54 -9.83
N CYS A 46 15.51 13.71 -9.14
CA CYS A 46 16.02 12.47 -8.55
C CYS A 46 16.48 11.47 -9.62
N GLN A 47 17.57 10.77 -9.32
CA GLN A 47 18.20 9.82 -10.25
C GLN A 47 17.46 8.48 -10.29
N ASP A 48 16.74 8.13 -9.26
CA ASP A 48 15.98 6.88 -9.14
C ASP A 48 14.54 7.18 -8.69
N PRO A 49 13.67 7.59 -9.62
CA PRO A 49 12.28 7.96 -9.31
C PRO A 49 11.42 6.72 -9.09
N VAL A 50 11.32 6.29 -7.85
CA VAL A 50 10.45 5.19 -7.41
C VAL A 50 8.98 5.64 -7.35
N ILE A 51 8.75 6.92 -7.10
CA ILE A 51 7.43 7.56 -7.16
C ILE A 51 7.46 8.58 -8.29
N VAL A 52 6.52 8.45 -9.21
CA VAL A 52 6.45 9.25 -10.45
C VAL A 52 5.11 9.94 -10.61
N TYR A 53 5.10 11.00 -11.40
CA TYR A 53 3.88 11.66 -11.83
C TYR A 53 3.10 10.74 -12.78
N MET A 54 1.79 10.69 -12.64
CA MET A 54 0.94 9.85 -13.49
C MET A 54 0.93 10.38 -14.93
N PRO A 55 1.32 9.58 -15.93
CA PRO A 55 1.59 10.07 -17.29
C PRO A 55 0.35 10.59 -18.04
N GLU A 56 -0.83 10.09 -17.72
CA GLU A 56 -2.10 10.54 -18.32
C GLU A 56 -2.63 11.83 -17.70
N ILE A 57 -1.98 12.37 -16.69
CA ILE A 57 -2.40 13.60 -16.03
C ILE A 57 -1.62 14.77 -16.61
N SER A 58 -2.33 15.77 -17.15
CA SER A 58 -1.70 16.99 -17.68
C SER A 58 -1.00 17.79 -16.58
N ARG A 59 0.27 18.11 -16.77
CA ARG A 59 1.04 18.99 -15.87
C ARG A 59 0.63 20.46 -15.97
N THR A 60 -0.07 20.84 -17.04
CA THR A 60 -0.38 22.24 -17.36
C THR A 60 -1.82 22.65 -17.04
N HIS A 61 -2.75 21.70 -16.88
CA HIS A 61 -4.14 21.98 -16.54
C HIS A 61 -4.41 21.65 -15.07
N MET A 62 -4.46 22.66 -14.23
CA MET A 62 -4.59 22.50 -12.77
C MET A 62 -5.96 22.00 -12.26
N GLY A 63 -6.97 21.90 -13.11
CA GLY A 63 -8.31 21.44 -12.72
C GLY A 63 -8.73 20.12 -13.38
N GLY A 64 -8.32 18.98 -12.94
CA GLY A 64 -8.63 17.68 -13.54
C GLY A 64 -7.42 16.76 -13.60
N THR A 65 -6.40 17.10 -12.86
CA THR A 65 -5.06 16.50 -12.90
C THR A 65 -4.79 15.52 -11.77
N MET A 66 -5.81 14.97 -11.14
CA MET A 66 -5.71 13.96 -10.07
C MET A 66 -6.48 12.71 -10.45
N ARG A 67 -5.97 11.55 -10.02
CA ARG A 67 -6.80 10.36 -9.93
C ARG A 67 -7.78 10.54 -8.78
N LEU A 68 -9.04 10.74 -9.11
CA LEU A 68 -10.10 11.06 -8.16
C LEU A 68 -11.21 9.99 -8.16
N GLY A 69 -11.89 9.93 -7.01
CA GLY A 69 -13.14 9.19 -6.85
C GLY A 69 -12.95 7.73 -6.48
N LEU A 70 -14.05 7.02 -6.46
CA LEU A 70 -14.12 5.60 -6.13
C LEU A 70 -13.53 4.79 -7.29
N ARG A 71 -12.55 3.94 -6.98
CA ARG A 71 -11.84 3.11 -7.97
C ARG A 71 -11.66 1.71 -7.45
N PRO A 72 -11.68 0.70 -8.33
CA PRO A 72 -11.42 -0.67 -7.91
C PRO A 72 -9.94 -0.91 -7.67
N THR A 73 -9.66 -1.77 -6.71
CA THR A 73 -8.37 -2.40 -6.46
C THR A 73 -8.55 -3.90 -6.53
N LEU A 74 -7.84 -4.56 -7.42
CA LEU A 74 -7.86 -6.00 -7.61
C LEU A 74 -6.69 -6.61 -6.84
N PHE A 75 -6.98 -7.51 -5.92
CA PHE A 75 -5.96 -8.27 -5.21
C PHE A 75 -5.45 -9.43 -6.05
N SER A 76 -4.13 -9.65 -6.02
CA SER A 76 -3.51 -10.83 -6.65
C SER A 76 -3.97 -12.12 -5.94
N ASP A 77 -4.19 -13.18 -6.72
CA ASP A 77 -4.65 -14.46 -6.15
C ASP A 77 -3.65 -15.06 -5.16
N ASP A 78 -2.37 -14.91 -5.43
CA ASP A 78 -1.28 -15.35 -4.55
C ASP A 78 -1.30 -14.71 -3.17
N SER A 79 -1.96 -13.57 -3.01
CA SER A 79 -2.11 -12.88 -1.73
C SER A 79 -3.16 -13.52 -0.82
N ALA A 80 -4.11 -14.28 -1.36
CA ALA A 80 -5.26 -14.81 -0.63
C ALA A 80 -4.90 -15.57 0.66
N PRO A 81 -3.90 -16.46 0.66
CA PRO A 81 -3.61 -17.27 1.85
C PRO A 81 -2.88 -16.51 2.97
N TRP A 82 -2.30 -15.33 2.70
CA TRP A 82 -1.41 -14.68 3.68
C TRP A 82 -1.67 -13.20 3.92
N SER A 83 -2.29 -12.49 2.97
CA SER A 83 -2.52 -11.05 3.09
C SER A 83 -3.54 -10.74 4.18
N LYS A 84 -3.10 -10.00 5.18
CA LYS A 84 -3.94 -9.56 6.30
C LYS A 84 -4.95 -8.52 5.84
N ILE A 85 -4.51 -7.59 4.97
CA ILE A 85 -5.42 -6.58 4.48
C ILE A 85 -6.52 -7.17 3.59
N ARG A 86 -6.21 -8.13 2.71
CA ARG A 86 -7.24 -8.83 1.92
C ARG A 86 -8.22 -9.58 2.81
N GLN A 87 -7.73 -10.26 3.86
CA GLN A 87 -8.59 -10.95 4.83
C GLN A 87 -9.49 -9.99 5.61
N LEU A 88 -8.99 -8.81 5.96
CA LEU A 88 -9.78 -7.76 6.62
C LEU A 88 -10.93 -7.24 5.74
N TYR A 89 -10.74 -7.25 4.42
CA TYR A 89 -11.80 -7.00 3.44
C TYR A 89 -12.64 -8.26 3.11
N GLY A 90 -12.69 -9.24 4.02
CA GLY A 90 -13.49 -10.46 3.86
C GLY A 90 -12.97 -11.43 2.80
N GLY A 91 -11.71 -11.35 2.42
CA GLY A 91 -11.10 -12.20 1.40
C GLY A 91 -11.49 -11.85 -0.04
N GLN A 92 -12.17 -10.73 -0.25
CA GLN A 92 -12.61 -10.29 -1.58
C GLN A 92 -11.43 -10.16 -2.54
N SER A 93 -11.67 -10.48 -3.82
CA SER A 93 -10.70 -10.27 -4.90
C SER A 93 -10.64 -8.81 -5.37
N THR A 94 -11.71 -8.06 -5.15
CA THR A 94 -11.83 -6.66 -5.58
C THR A 94 -12.46 -5.82 -4.48
N ILE A 95 -11.83 -4.69 -4.20
CA ILE A 95 -12.36 -3.67 -3.27
C ILE A 95 -12.50 -2.33 -3.98
N TRP A 96 -13.31 -1.46 -3.44
CA TRP A 96 -13.56 -0.13 -3.97
C TRP A 96 -13.18 0.91 -2.94
N GLU A 97 -12.16 1.72 -3.27
CA GLU A 97 -11.66 2.77 -2.39
C GLU A 97 -11.56 4.12 -3.12
N ARG A 98 -11.62 5.21 -2.35
CA ARG A 98 -11.51 6.57 -2.91
C ARG A 98 -10.05 6.97 -3.07
N HIS A 99 -9.74 7.53 -4.23
CA HIS A 99 -8.42 8.02 -4.60
C HIS A 99 -8.40 9.55 -4.68
N ARG A 100 -7.24 10.12 -4.32
CA ARG A 100 -6.94 11.55 -4.47
C ARG A 100 -5.42 11.75 -4.54
N HIS A 101 -4.82 11.44 -5.69
CA HIS A 101 -3.37 11.56 -5.86
C HIS A 101 -2.99 11.90 -7.29
N ARG A 102 -1.79 12.47 -7.47
CA ARG A 102 -1.14 12.79 -8.76
C ARG A 102 0.10 11.94 -9.01
N TYR A 103 0.71 11.46 -7.94
CA TYR A 103 1.90 10.62 -7.97
C TYR A 103 1.57 9.21 -7.52
N GLU A 104 2.32 8.26 -8.04
CA GLU A 104 2.14 6.85 -7.76
C GLU A 104 3.46 6.09 -7.83
N VAL A 105 3.48 4.85 -7.37
CA VAL A 105 4.63 3.97 -7.54
C VAL A 105 4.90 3.79 -9.04
N ASN A 106 6.16 3.98 -9.41
CA ASN A 106 6.62 3.80 -10.78
C ASN A 106 6.43 2.34 -11.21
N PRO A 107 5.57 2.05 -12.19
CA PRO A 107 5.30 0.68 -12.61
C PRO A 107 6.54 -0.04 -13.15
N ASP A 108 7.48 0.70 -13.75
CA ASP A 108 8.69 0.13 -14.34
C ASP A 108 9.66 -0.44 -13.30
N VAL A 109 9.59 0.05 -12.05
CA VAL A 109 10.46 -0.41 -10.95
C VAL A 109 9.74 -1.27 -9.92
N ALA A 110 8.42 -1.36 -9.95
CA ALA A 110 7.66 -2.10 -8.94
C ALA A 110 8.09 -3.57 -8.85
N GLY A 111 8.17 -4.27 -9.99
CA GLY A 111 8.62 -5.67 -10.02
C GLY A 111 10.10 -5.84 -9.63
N VAL A 112 10.93 -4.84 -9.90
CA VAL A 112 12.34 -4.84 -9.47
C VAL A 112 12.43 -4.77 -7.96
N ILE A 113 11.65 -3.88 -7.31
CA ILE A 113 11.60 -3.74 -5.85
C ILE A 113 11.14 -5.04 -5.18
N GLU A 114 10.10 -5.70 -5.72
CA GLU A 114 9.65 -7.01 -5.22
C GLU A 114 10.74 -8.07 -5.33
N SER A 115 11.42 -8.14 -6.48
CA SER A 115 12.49 -9.10 -6.75
C SER A 115 13.71 -8.89 -5.87
N GLU A 116 14.23 -7.64 -5.81
CA GLU A 116 15.40 -7.27 -5.00
C GLU A 116 15.14 -7.47 -3.50
N GLY A 117 13.92 -7.18 -3.04
CA GLY A 117 13.51 -7.36 -1.65
C GLY A 117 13.06 -8.76 -1.25
N SER A 118 13.00 -9.71 -2.21
CA SER A 118 12.42 -11.05 -1.99
C SER A 118 13.12 -11.90 -0.94
N SER A 119 14.42 -11.72 -0.77
CA SER A 119 15.24 -12.43 0.22
C SER A 119 15.20 -11.82 1.62
N SER A 120 14.51 -10.70 1.82
CA SER A 120 14.41 -10.07 3.14
C SER A 120 13.54 -10.92 4.08
N GLU A 121 13.71 -10.75 5.38
CA GLU A 121 12.85 -11.39 6.38
C GLU A 121 11.37 -11.00 6.22
N THR A 122 11.13 -9.77 5.77
CA THR A 122 9.78 -9.20 5.53
C THR A 122 9.69 -8.64 4.11
N PRO A 123 9.57 -9.49 3.08
CA PRO A 123 9.50 -9.03 1.70
C PRO A 123 8.23 -8.22 1.44
N LEU A 124 8.36 -7.17 0.62
CA LEU A 124 7.25 -6.34 0.18
C LEU A 124 6.63 -6.92 -1.09
N TYR A 125 5.29 -6.95 -1.11
CA TYR A 125 4.52 -7.33 -2.29
C TYR A 125 3.46 -6.28 -2.61
N PHE A 126 3.35 -5.92 -3.90
CA PHE A 126 2.25 -5.10 -4.42
C PHE A 126 1.06 -6.00 -4.73
N ILE A 127 0.29 -6.29 -3.71
CA ILE A 127 -0.81 -7.26 -3.74
C ILE A 127 -2.12 -6.70 -4.32
N GLY A 128 -2.28 -5.38 -4.38
CA GLY A 128 -3.46 -4.72 -4.93
C GLY A 128 -3.07 -3.79 -6.07
N LYS A 129 -3.71 -3.98 -7.24
CA LYS A 129 -3.46 -3.20 -8.46
C LYS A 129 -4.77 -2.71 -9.07
N ASN A 130 -4.68 -1.76 -10.02
CA ASN A 130 -5.83 -1.38 -10.82
C ASN A 130 -6.21 -2.48 -11.82
N GLU A 131 -7.30 -2.28 -12.57
CA GLU A 131 -7.84 -3.22 -13.56
C GLU A 131 -6.84 -3.59 -14.66
N GLN A 132 -5.95 -2.67 -15.04
CA GLN A 132 -4.91 -2.89 -16.04
C GLN A 132 -3.64 -3.54 -15.47
N GLY A 133 -3.54 -3.68 -14.14
CA GLY A 133 -2.39 -4.29 -13.47
C GLY A 133 -1.12 -3.43 -13.43
N ASN A 134 -1.18 -2.19 -13.91
CA ASN A 134 -0.01 -1.31 -14.03
C ASN A 134 0.10 -0.25 -12.92
N ARG A 135 -0.85 -0.16 -11.98
CA ARG A 135 -0.82 0.78 -10.85
C ARG A 135 -0.83 0.04 -9.54
N MET A 136 0.19 0.27 -8.74
CA MET A 136 0.33 -0.31 -7.40
C MET A 136 -0.56 0.47 -6.44
N GLN A 137 -1.59 -0.17 -5.91
CA GLN A 137 -2.58 0.46 -5.05
C GLN A 137 -2.50 -0.01 -3.61
N VAL A 138 -2.06 -1.23 -3.38
CA VAL A 138 -1.84 -1.80 -2.04
C VAL A 138 -0.53 -2.57 -2.03
N ALA A 139 0.30 -2.31 -1.02
CA ALA A 139 1.45 -3.13 -0.69
C ALA A 139 1.37 -3.65 0.75
N GLU A 140 1.89 -4.85 0.97
CA GLU A 140 1.98 -5.46 2.28
C GLU A 140 3.34 -6.13 2.48
N LEU A 141 3.94 -5.98 3.66
CA LEU A 141 5.10 -6.77 4.05
C LEU A 141 4.65 -8.15 4.55
N ARG A 142 5.04 -9.19 3.81
CA ARG A 142 4.85 -10.57 4.27
C ARG A 142 5.70 -10.81 5.53
N ASN A 143 5.22 -11.65 6.44
CA ASN A 143 5.89 -11.98 7.71
C ASN A 143 6.04 -10.80 8.72
N HIS A 144 5.42 -9.66 8.44
CA HIS A 144 5.30 -8.56 9.42
C HIS A 144 3.95 -8.68 10.16
N PRO A 145 3.86 -8.33 11.46
CA PRO A 145 2.58 -8.38 12.20
C PRO A 145 1.45 -7.61 11.50
N PHE A 146 1.73 -6.39 11.07
CA PHE A 146 0.87 -5.59 10.20
C PHE A 146 1.68 -4.44 9.61
N PHE A 147 1.95 -4.47 8.32
CA PHE A 147 2.61 -3.37 7.62
C PHE A 147 1.97 -3.25 6.24
N VAL A 148 1.08 -2.30 6.13
CA VAL A 148 0.24 -2.11 4.94
C VAL A 148 0.40 -0.69 4.42
N GLY A 149 0.56 -0.57 3.12
CA GLY A 149 0.50 0.69 2.38
C GLY A 149 -0.67 0.69 1.41
N MET A 150 -1.44 1.80 1.38
CA MET A 150 -2.55 1.99 0.46
C MET A 150 -2.44 3.34 -0.25
N GLN A 151 -2.52 3.35 -1.58
CA GLN A 151 -2.55 4.59 -2.36
C GLN A 151 -3.88 5.33 -2.20
N ALA A 152 -4.96 4.60 -1.95
CA ALA A 152 -6.29 5.12 -1.68
C ALA A 152 -6.39 5.76 -0.29
N HIS A 153 -7.54 6.40 -0.03
CA HIS A 153 -7.90 7.11 1.20
C HIS A 153 -9.04 6.40 1.94
N PRO A 154 -8.77 5.30 2.65
CA PRO A 154 -9.80 4.53 3.37
C PRO A 154 -10.48 5.32 4.50
N GLU A 155 -9.85 6.41 4.98
CA GLU A 155 -10.45 7.31 5.97
C GLU A 155 -11.74 7.97 5.46
N LEU A 156 -11.89 8.14 4.15
CA LEU A 156 -13.09 8.74 3.57
C LEU A 156 -14.32 7.84 3.66
N ALA A 157 -14.12 6.53 3.80
CA ALA A 157 -15.17 5.54 3.97
C ALA A 157 -15.39 5.12 5.44
N SER A 158 -14.43 5.40 6.33
CA SER A 158 -14.49 5.03 7.74
C SER A 158 -15.58 5.78 8.51
N ARG A 159 -16.26 5.09 9.42
CA ARG A 159 -17.32 5.65 10.28
C ARG A 159 -17.16 5.15 11.71
N PRO A 160 -17.62 5.91 12.72
CA PRO A 160 -17.80 5.38 14.07
C PRO A 160 -18.62 4.08 14.03
N LEU A 161 -18.22 3.07 14.78
CA LEU A 161 -18.82 1.73 14.83
C LEU A 161 -18.72 0.89 13.53
N ASN A 162 -18.25 1.46 12.44
CA ASN A 162 -17.96 0.76 11.20
C ASN A 162 -16.62 1.28 10.60
N PRO A 163 -15.52 1.02 11.30
CA PRO A 163 -14.21 1.50 10.83
C PRO A 163 -13.82 0.81 9.53
N SER A 164 -13.17 1.56 8.64
CA SER A 164 -12.58 0.98 7.44
C SER A 164 -11.58 -0.13 7.81
N PRO A 165 -11.54 -1.25 7.07
CA PRO A 165 -10.73 -2.43 7.38
C PRO A 165 -9.26 -2.16 7.69
N PRO A 166 -8.54 -1.23 7.01
CA PRO A 166 -7.14 -0.94 7.34
C PRO A 166 -6.94 -0.37 8.76
N PHE A 167 -7.85 0.48 9.23
CA PHE A 167 -7.78 1.02 10.60
C PHE A 167 -8.10 -0.04 11.64
N LEU A 168 -9.10 -0.87 11.36
CA LEU A 168 -9.42 -2.01 12.22
C LEU A 168 -8.20 -2.93 12.36
N GLY A 169 -7.54 -3.24 11.24
CA GLY A 169 -6.34 -4.07 11.22
C GLY A 169 -5.18 -3.47 12.00
N LEU A 170 -4.91 -2.17 11.83
CA LEU A 170 -3.86 -1.48 12.56
C LEU A 170 -4.09 -1.54 14.08
N VAL A 171 -5.30 -1.22 14.53
CA VAL A 171 -5.66 -1.22 15.96
C VAL A 171 -5.64 -2.64 16.53
N ALA A 172 -6.19 -3.62 15.81
CA ALA A 172 -6.19 -5.02 16.23
C ALA A 172 -4.77 -5.60 16.31
N ALA A 173 -3.89 -5.23 15.38
CA ALA A 173 -2.49 -5.64 15.42
C ALA A 173 -1.75 -4.99 16.61
N ALA A 174 -1.98 -3.71 16.86
CA ALA A 174 -1.40 -3.00 17.99
C ALA A 174 -1.87 -3.55 19.35
N ALA A 175 -3.11 -4.04 19.40
CA ALA A 175 -3.68 -4.68 20.58
C ALA A 175 -3.33 -6.17 20.72
N GLY A 176 -2.65 -6.77 19.74
CA GLY A 176 -2.29 -8.19 19.75
C GLY A 176 -3.45 -9.15 19.45
N VAL A 177 -4.58 -8.66 18.94
CA VAL A 177 -5.81 -9.45 18.68
C VAL A 177 -6.12 -9.63 17.19
N LEU A 178 -5.21 -9.25 16.30
CA LEU A 178 -5.43 -9.32 14.86
C LEU A 178 -5.80 -10.71 14.35
N PRO A 179 -5.21 -11.84 14.78
CA PRO A 179 -5.59 -13.16 14.29
C PRO A 179 -7.08 -13.47 14.51
N GLY A 180 -7.62 -13.16 15.68
CA GLY A 180 -9.05 -13.32 15.97
C GLY A 180 -9.93 -12.41 15.11
N GLN A 181 -9.51 -11.18 14.89
CA GLN A 181 -10.22 -10.24 14.03
C GLN A 181 -10.26 -10.69 12.57
N LEU A 182 -9.18 -11.27 12.04
CA LEU A 182 -9.17 -11.82 10.68
C LEU A 182 -10.17 -12.96 10.52
N GLN A 183 -10.25 -13.87 11.50
CA GLN A 183 -11.23 -14.95 11.49
C GLN A 183 -12.67 -14.43 11.51
N TYR A 184 -12.95 -13.44 12.34
CA TYR A 184 -14.26 -12.79 12.41
C TYR A 184 -14.68 -12.19 11.06
N GLN A 185 -13.81 -11.41 10.43
CA GLN A 185 -14.08 -10.78 9.14
C GLN A 185 -14.37 -11.82 8.05
N LEU A 186 -13.57 -12.87 7.96
CA LEU A 186 -13.78 -13.94 6.97
C LEU A 186 -15.10 -14.69 7.16
N GLN A 187 -15.66 -14.74 8.37
CA GLN A 187 -16.95 -15.35 8.65
C GLN A 187 -18.12 -14.43 8.34
N THR A 188 -17.96 -13.14 8.59
CA THR A 188 -19.04 -12.13 8.44
C THR A 188 -19.33 -11.79 6.99
N PHE A 189 -18.34 -11.87 6.10
CA PHE A 189 -18.47 -11.57 4.66
C PHE A 189 -18.74 -12.83 3.79
N LYS A 190 -18.99 -13.98 4.39
CA LYS A 190 -19.51 -15.17 3.70
C LYS A 190 -21.03 -15.16 3.66
#